data_a4273cb9d2246b1769bf9cac2e835a26
#
_entry.id   a4273cb9d2246b1769bf9cac2e835a26
#
_cell.length_a   1.000
_cell.length_b   1.000
_cell.length_c   1.000
_cell.angle_alpha   90.00
_cell.angle_beta   90.00
_cell.angle_gamma   90.00
#
_symmetry.space_group_name_H-M   'P 1'
#
loop_
_entity.id
_entity.type
_entity.pdbx_description
1 polymer ?
#
loop_
_entity_poly.entity_id
_entity_poly.type
_entity_poly.pdbx_seq_one_letter_code
_entity_poly.pdbx_strand_id
1 'polypeptide(L)'
;MSASDKIDLEEEMVIEVIKNDKKKVRKSKKEVVKVEEKKVEEVKKEKGKVYIASMNLRGARGVKIDPESLNLNVTSAQAKLSLDRRDFSPMTPIEGGYKGYWNFESRWQSGKIFEGLDEKVVKDWWKAQKEPRRRYPKGKGKRVLCARFEGYEDKGDMDYISSRKEVYCKEYYDLIKDRERVKFWKRMLDEGESITIFDFDGPRNEDKSVTCVELSEELIKEKVKDLSVPFGHCYVVGMLLSDMDLSVLNNL
;
A
#
# COMPACT_ATOMS: atom_id res chain seq x y z
N MET A 1 51.68 26.06 -64.88
CA MET A 1 50.60 26.11 -63.86
C MET A 1 50.43 27.56 -63.46
N SER A 2 49.26 28.13 -63.64
CA SER A 2 48.97 29.50 -63.21
C SER A 2 48.80 29.60 -61.72
N ALA A 3 48.88 30.79 -61.13
CA ALA A 3 48.66 30.99 -59.73
C ALA A 3 47.23 30.59 -59.29
N SER A 4 46.29 30.60 -60.21
CA SER A 4 44.89 30.14 -60.06
C SER A 4 44.81 28.64 -59.84
N ASP A 5 45.61 27.83 -60.55
CA ASP A 5 45.59 26.36 -60.44
C ASP A 5 46.13 25.85 -59.13
N LYS A 6 46.96 26.63 -58.46
CA LYS A 6 47.50 26.27 -57.08
C LYS A 6 46.49 26.54 -55.97
N ILE A 7 45.69 27.61 -56.12
CA ILE A 7 44.69 27.97 -55.11
C ILE A 7 43.55 26.93 -55.09
N ASP A 8 43.11 26.49 -56.26
CA ASP A 8 42.03 25.45 -56.38
C ASP A 8 42.50 24.11 -55.78
N LEU A 9 43.74 23.70 -55.96
CA LEU A 9 44.29 22.47 -55.39
C LEU A 9 44.44 22.53 -53.82
N GLU A 10 44.75 23.68 -53.27
CA GLU A 10 44.83 23.85 -51.80
C GLU A 10 43.41 23.85 -51.18
N GLU A 11 42.40 24.43 -51.79
CA GLU A 11 41.03 24.40 -51.31
C GLU A 11 40.44 22.99 -51.37
N GLU A 12 40.66 22.21 -52.45
CA GLU A 12 40.21 20.82 -52.50
C GLU A 12 40.85 19.94 -51.42
N MET A 13 42.15 20.09 -51.15
CA MET A 13 42.85 19.38 -50.08
C MET A 13 42.28 19.71 -48.69
N VAL A 14 41.96 20.96 -48.39
CA VAL A 14 41.40 21.41 -47.13
C VAL A 14 39.98 20.81 -46.96
N ILE A 15 39.17 20.79 -48.02
CA ILE A 15 37.82 20.19 -47.96
C ILE A 15 37.88 18.68 -47.72
N GLU A 16 38.85 17.98 -48.26
CA GLU A 16 39.01 16.54 -48.05
C GLU A 16 39.46 16.18 -46.63
N VAL A 17 40.37 16.98 -46.04
CA VAL A 17 40.79 16.85 -44.62
C VAL A 17 39.61 17.07 -43.71
N ILE A 18 38.80 18.11 -43.90
CA ILE A 18 37.62 18.40 -43.09
C ILE A 18 36.57 17.26 -43.18
N LYS A 19 36.38 16.68 -44.37
CA LYS A 19 35.46 15.54 -44.55
C LYS A 19 35.94 14.28 -43.83
N ASN A 20 37.25 14.02 -43.82
CA ASN A 20 37.85 12.87 -43.15
C ASN A 20 37.80 13.02 -41.59
N ASP A 21 38.03 14.21 -41.07
CA ASP A 21 37.88 14.50 -39.63
C ASP A 21 36.44 14.38 -39.15
N LYS A 22 35.47 14.90 -39.95
CA LYS A 22 34.03 14.72 -39.63
C LYS A 22 33.60 13.25 -39.67
N LYS A 23 34.18 12.43 -40.54
CA LYS A 23 33.96 10.96 -40.54
C LYS A 23 34.56 10.26 -39.33
N LYS A 24 35.78 10.62 -38.89
CA LYS A 24 36.42 10.10 -37.69
C LYS A 24 35.61 10.45 -36.42
N VAL A 25 35.20 11.72 -36.28
CA VAL A 25 34.40 12.15 -35.13
C VAL A 25 33.01 11.46 -35.09
N ARG A 26 32.34 11.23 -36.22
CA ARG A 26 31.10 10.47 -36.31
C ARG A 26 31.27 8.98 -35.96
N LYS A 27 32.40 8.39 -36.35
CA LYS A 27 32.72 6.98 -36.03
C LYS A 27 33.01 6.80 -34.54
N SER A 28 33.80 7.69 -33.92
CA SER A 28 34.06 7.65 -32.49
C SER A 28 32.81 7.92 -31.65
N LYS A 29 31.93 8.87 -32.02
CA LYS A 29 30.65 9.07 -31.34
C LYS A 29 29.72 7.86 -31.45
N LYS A 30 29.66 7.16 -32.58
CA LYS A 30 28.88 5.92 -32.73
C LYS A 30 29.45 4.75 -31.90
N GLU A 31 30.77 4.67 -31.73
CA GLU A 31 31.39 3.66 -30.88
C GLU A 31 31.20 3.95 -29.39
N VAL A 32 31.27 5.22 -28.96
CA VAL A 32 30.99 5.64 -27.57
C VAL A 32 29.53 5.36 -27.22
N VAL A 33 28.55 5.71 -28.08
CA VAL A 33 27.15 5.42 -27.85
C VAL A 33 26.89 3.91 -27.80
N LYS A 34 27.53 3.10 -28.65
CA LYS A 34 27.41 1.63 -28.59
C LYS A 34 28.05 0.99 -27.35
N VAL A 35 29.07 1.62 -26.78
CA VAL A 35 29.73 1.12 -25.54
C VAL A 35 28.89 1.52 -24.32
N GLU A 36 28.22 2.67 -24.34
CA GLU A 36 27.26 3.07 -23.29
C GLU A 36 25.98 2.21 -23.33
N GLU A 37 25.46 1.91 -24.51
CA GLU A 37 24.29 1.01 -24.65
C GLU A 37 24.59 -0.46 -24.22
N LYS A 38 25.83 -0.92 -24.25
CA LYS A 38 26.20 -2.28 -23.79
C LYS A 38 26.50 -2.37 -22.28
N LYS A 39 26.55 -1.25 -21.54
CA LYS A 39 26.81 -1.21 -20.10
C LYS A 39 25.61 -0.99 -19.21
N VAL A 40 24.43 -0.89 -19.76
CA VAL A 40 23.19 -0.98 -18.98
C VAL A 40 22.73 -2.45 -19.04
N GLU A 41 23.50 -3.37 -18.47
CA GLU A 41 22.89 -4.52 -17.82
C GLU A 41 22.02 -3.92 -16.70
N GLU A 42 20.70 -3.95 -16.89
CA GLU A 42 19.76 -3.67 -15.81
C GLU A 42 20.12 -4.60 -14.65
N VAL A 43 20.85 -4.09 -13.69
CA VAL A 43 20.89 -4.70 -12.35
C VAL A 43 19.45 -4.67 -11.89
N LYS A 44 18.71 -5.77 -12.00
CA LYS A 44 17.39 -5.92 -11.41
C LYS A 44 17.58 -5.62 -9.93
N LYS A 45 17.20 -4.42 -9.50
CA LYS A 45 17.11 -4.11 -8.08
C LYS A 45 16.17 -5.14 -7.45
N GLU A 46 16.58 -5.71 -6.34
CA GLU A 46 15.66 -6.52 -5.53
C GLU A 46 14.48 -5.65 -5.13
N LYS A 47 13.28 -6.24 -5.16
CA LYS A 47 12.06 -5.57 -4.73
C LYS A 47 12.19 -5.17 -3.26
N GLY A 48 11.78 -3.96 -2.92
CA GLY A 48 11.78 -3.48 -1.54
C GLY A 48 10.87 -4.34 -0.64
N LYS A 49 11.12 -4.29 0.67
CA LYS A 49 10.38 -5.06 1.69
C LYS A 49 9.28 -4.22 2.31
N VAL A 50 8.24 -4.89 2.79
CA VAL A 50 7.15 -4.26 3.55
C VAL A 50 7.28 -4.64 5.03
N TYR A 51 7.25 -3.62 5.90
CA TYR A 51 7.24 -3.75 7.34
C TYR A 51 5.94 -3.20 7.92
N ILE A 52 5.47 -3.79 9.01
CA ILE A 52 4.33 -3.28 9.78
C ILE A 52 4.84 -2.79 11.13
N ALA A 53 4.46 -1.60 11.52
CA ALA A 53 4.89 -0.98 12.78
C ALA A 53 3.71 -0.39 13.55
N SER A 54 3.81 -0.42 14.88
CA SER A 54 2.88 0.32 15.73
C SER A 54 3.08 1.83 15.55
N MET A 55 1.98 2.58 15.44
CA MET A 55 2.00 4.04 15.36
C MET A 55 2.74 4.70 16.54
N ASN A 56 2.78 4.05 17.70
CA ASN A 56 3.48 4.53 18.89
C ASN A 56 5.01 4.52 18.74
N LEU A 57 5.58 3.75 17.80
CA LEU A 57 7.02 3.80 17.47
C LEU A 57 7.44 5.10 16.84
N ARG A 58 6.54 5.77 16.13
CA ARG A 58 6.85 6.99 15.37
C ARG A 58 7.33 8.15 16.25
N GLY A 59 6.91 8.18 17.51
CA GLY A 59 7.32 9.16 18.51
C GLY A 59 8.44 8.69 19.44
N ALA A 60 8.84 7.41 19.37
CA ALA A 60 9.84 6.85 20.25
C ALA A 60 11.24 7.29 19.78
N ARG A 61 11.87 8.19 20.52
CA ARG A 61 13.26 8.60 20.27
C ARG A 61 14.18 7.39 20.41
N GLY A 62 14.91 7.05 19.37
CA GLY A 62 15.96 6.03 19.37
C GLY A 62 15.53 4.64 18.88
N VAL A 63 14.28 4.39 18.53
CA VAL A 63 13.90 3.19 17.80
C VAL A 63 14.24 3.36 16.34
N LYS A 64 15.30 2.71 15.89
CA LYS A 64 15.60 2.55 14.47
C LYS A 64 14.61 1.52 13.90
N ILE A 65 13.51 1.98 13.38
CA ILE A 65 12.82 1.32 12.29
C ILE A 65 13.80 1.43 11.16
N ASP A 66 13.98 0.38 10.37
CA ASP A 66 14.96 0.40 9.28
C ASP A 66 15.11 1.84 8.74
N PRO A 67 16.27 2.50 8.95
CA PRO A 67 16.43 3.92 8.66
C PRO A 67 16.29 4.24 7.17
N GLU A 68 16.31 3.20 6.32
CA GLU A 68 16.23 3.32 4.87
C GLU A 68 14.80 3.09 4.34
N SER A 69 13.84 2.71 5.19
CA SER A 69 12.46 2.48 4.73
C SER A 69 11.64 3.77 4.64
N LEU A 70 10.81 3.86 3.61
CA LEU A 70 9.81 4.92 3.46
C LEU A 70 8.64 4.72 4.44
N ASN A 71 8.19 5.79 5.08
CA ASN A 71 7.12 5.73 6.07
C ASN A 71 5.75 5.93 5.44
N LEU A 72 4.89 4.92 5.53
CA LEU A 72 3.49 4.95 5.12
C LEU A 72 2.56 4.98 6.35
N ASN A 73 1.89 6.10 6.59
CA ASN A 73 0.91 6.23 7.67
C ASN A 73 -0.50 5.99 7.13
N VAL A 74 -1.13 4.89 7.54
CA VAL A 74 -2.49 4.52 7.09
C VAL A 74 -3.58 4.87 8.10
N THR A 75 -3.25 5.46 9.26
CA THR A 75 -4.22 5.73 10.34
C THR A 75 -5.33 6.69 9.91
N SER A 76 -6.55 6.43 10.38
CA SER A 76 -7.74 7.19 10.01
C SER A 76 -7.81 8.61 10.59
N ALA A 77 -7.03 8.91 11.64
CA ALA A 77 -7.03 10.25 12.22
C ALA A 77 -6.45 11.28 11.24
N GLN A 78 -7.14 12.39 11.07
CA GLN A 78 -6.71 13.51 10.22
C GLN A 78 -6.47 13.12 8.74
N ALA A 79 -7.29 12.23 8.17
CA ALA A 79 -7.19 11.82 6.76
C ALA A 79 -7.18 13.00 5.76
N LYS A 80 -7.70 14.17 6.14
CA LYS A 80 -7.67 15.40 5.32
C LYS A 80 -6.25 15.92 5.03
N LEU A 81 -5.25 15.56 5.84
CA LEU A 81 -3.89 16.11 5.77
C LEU A 81 -2.92 15.27 4.95
N SER A 82 -3.32 14.08 4.51
CA SER A 82 -2.43 13.16 3.79
C SER A 82 -3.23 12.35 2.77
N LEU A 83 -2.70 12.27 1.55
CA LEU A 83 -3.26 11.44 0.49
C LEU A 83 -3.31 9.98 0.91
N ASP A 84 -2.24 9.47 1.53
CA ASP A 84 -2.18 8.08 2.00
C ASP A 84 -3.24 7.77 3.04
N ARG A 85 -3.36 8.63 4.06
CA ARG A 85 -4.37 8.45 5.11
C ARG A 85 -5.79 8.55 4.59
N ARG A 86 -6.03 9.37 3.58
CA ARG A 86 -7.32 9.47 2.91
C ARG A 86 -7.61 8.20 2.11
N ASP A 87 -6.65 7.74 1.32
CA ASP A 87 -6.86 6.63 0.41
C ASP A 87 -6.84 5.27 1.12
N PHE A 88 -6.07 5.13 2.22
CA PHE A 88 -5.99 3.89 3.01
C PHE A 88 -6.87 3.87 4.27
N SER A 89 -7.59 4.94 4.61
CA SER A 89 -8.45 4.90 5.79
C SER A 89 -9.80 4.23 5.47
N PRO A 90 -10.21 3.21 6.25
CA PRO A 90 -11.55 2.63 6.13
C PRO A 90 -12.67 3.61 6.55
N MET A 91 -12.30 4.72 7.19
CA MET A 91 -13.24 5.75 7.65
C MET A 91 -13.41 6.90 6.65
N THR A 92 -12.68 6.90 5.54
CA THR A 92 -12.83 7.92 4.50
C THR A 92 -14.19 7.79 3.81
N PRO A 93 -14.94 8.90 3.61
CA PRO A 93 -16.18 8.87 2.86
C PRO A 93 -15.94 8.33 1.45
N ILE A 94 -16.89 7.53 0.97
CA ILE A 94 -16.86 6.99 -0.39
C ILE A 94 -17.98 7.69 -1.17
N GLU A 95 -17.64 8.30 -2.30
CA GLU A 95 -18.62 8.93 -3.17
C GLU A 95 -19.65 7.88 -3.62
N GLY A 96 -20.92 8.21 -3.50
CA GLY A 96 -22.03 7.26 -3.71
C GLY A 96 -22.22 6.23 -2.59
N GLY A 97 -21.34 6.21 -1.59
CA GLY A 97 -21.35 5.25 -0.48
C GLY A 97 -20.71 3.90 -0.85
N TYR A 98 -20.62 3.03 0.14
CA TYR A 98 -20.15 1.66 -0.02
C TYR A 98 -21.21 0.66 0.46
N LYS A 99 -21.81 -0.08 -0.43
CA LYS A 99 -22.88 -1.05 -0.10
C LYS A 99 -23.99 -0.45 0.78
N GLY A 100 -24.39 0.81 0.51
CA GLY A 100 -25.39 1.54 1.27
C GLY A 100 -24.90 2.21 2.56
N TYR A 101 -23.62 2.19 2.85
CA TYR A 101 -22.97 2.84 3.99
C TYR A 101 -22.10 4.01 3.54
N TRP A 102 -21.88 4.99 4.41
CA TRP A 102 -21.09 6.18 4.11
C TRP A 102 -19.60 5.88 3.84
N ASN A 103 -19.04 4.88 4.54
CA ASN A 103 -17.67 4.40 4.38
C ASN A 103 -17.56 2.91 4.72
N PHE A 104 -16.39 2.34 4.50
CA PHE A 104 -16.13 0.93 4.79
C PHE A 104 -16.23 0.60 6.28
N GLU A 105 -15.74 1.47 7.17
CA GLU A 105 -15.84 1.25 8.62
C GLU A 105 -17.31 1.12 9.08
N SER A 106 -18.20 1.97 8.59
CA SER A 106 -19.63 1.88 8.89
C SER A 106 -20.22 0.55 8.42
N ARG A 107 -19.85 0.09 7.22
CA ARG A 107 -20.20 -1.23 6.70
C ARG A 107 -19.71 -2.35 7.61
N TRP A 108 -18.43 -2.33 8.00
CA TRP A 108 -17.85 -3.32 8.91
C TRP A 108 -18.49 -3.35 10.29
N GLN A 109 -18.69 -2.17 10.87
CA GLN A 109 -19.26 -2.07 12.21
C GLN A 109 -20.75 -2.46 12.25
N SER A 110 -21.49 -2.29 11.14
CA SER A 110 -22.92 -2.60 11.05
C SER A 110 -23.22 -4.10 11.14
N GLY A 111 -22.25 -4.94 10.82
CA GLY A 111 -22.42 -6.41 10.90
C GLY A 111 -22.41 -6.96 12.32
N LYS A 112 -21.98 -6.18 13.32
CA LYS A 112 -21.90 -6.67 14.71
C LYS A 112 -23.26 -6.83 15.35
N ILE A 113 -23.52 -8.03 15.86
CA ILE A 113 -24.72 -8.38 16.64
C ILE A 113 -24.42 -8.25 18.11
N PHE A 114 -25.10 -7.31 18.78
CA PHE A 114 -24.90 -7.04 20.20
C PHE A 114 -25.98 -7.70 21.04
N GLU A 115 -25.58 -8.22 22.19
CA GLU A 115 -26.51 -8.77 23.17
C GLU A 115 -27.56 -7.73 23.60
N GLY A 116 -28.84 -8.09 23.47
CA GLY A 116 -29.97 -7.26 23.87
C GLY A 116 -30.18 -6.02 23.01
N LEU A 117 -29.65 -5.98 21.78
CA LEU A 117 -29.95 -4.91 20.82
C LEU A 117 -30.58 -5.51 19.55
N ASP A 118 -31.51 -4.76 18.98
CA ASP A 118 -32.12 -5.12 17.71
C ASP A 118 -31.12 -4.87 16.55
N GLU A 119 -30.90 -5.92 15.75
CA GLU A 119 -29.97 -5.89 14.63
C GLU A 119 -30.34 -4.84 13.58
N LYS A 120 -31.63 -4.73 13.26
CA LYS A 120 -32.11 -3.75 12.28
C LYS A 120 -31.86 -2.32 12.75
N VAL A 121 -32.10 -2.02 14.03
CA VAL A 121 -31.83 -0.70 14.61
C VAL A 121 -30.35 -0.34 14.55
N VAL A 122 -29.45 -1.30 14.81
CA VAL A 122 -28.00 -1.09 14.68
C VAL A 122 -27.62 -0.80 13.24
N LYS A 123 -28.09 -1.62 12.30
CA LYS A 123 -27.79 -1.45 10.85
C LYS A 123 -28.33 -0.14 10.31
N ASP A 124 -29.57 0.22 10.61
CA ASP A 124 -30.19 1.45 10.16
C ASP A 124 -29.44 2.68 10.71
N TRP A 125 -28.98 2.62 11.97
CA TRP A 125 -28.15 3.67 12.56
C TRP A 125 -26.83 3.85 11.79
N TRP A 126 -26.15 2.75 11.42
CA TRP A 126 -24.92 2.83 10.64
C TRP A 126 -25.13 3.34 9.21
N LYS A 127 -26.24 2.95 8.55
CA LYS A 127 -26.61 3.46 7.23
C LYS A 127 -26.90 4.97 7.24
N ALA A 128 -27.45 5.48 8.34
CA ALA A 128 -27.75 6.90 8.51
C ALA A 128 -26.52 7.77 8.79
N GLN A 129 -25.35 7.19 9.10
CA GLN A 129 -24.16 7.98 9.44
C GLN A 129 -23.64 8.75 8.22
N LYS A 130 -23.21 10.00 8.48
CA LYS A 130 -22.50 10.90 7.52
C LYS A 130 -21.24 11.47 8.13
N GLU A 131 -20.76 10.89 9.24
CA GLU A 131 -19.55 11.28 9.94
C GLU A 131 -18.74 10.04 10.32
N PRO A 132 -17.39 10.14 10.45
CA PRO A 132 -16.57 9.03 10.88
C PRO A 132 -16.90 8.63 12.31
N ARG A 133 -17.39 7.41 12.47
CA ARG A 133 -17.71 6.79 13.76
C ARG A 133 -16.96 5.48 13.91
N ARG A 134 -16.43 5.23 15.10
CA ARG A 134 -15.69 3.98 15.40
C ARG A 134 -16.55 2.93 16.12
N ARG A 135 -17.65 3.34 16.72
CA ARG A 135 -18.48 2.47 17.56
C ARG A 135 -19.94 2.89 17.52
N TYR A 136 -20.82 1.91 17.63
CA TYR A 136 -22.23 2.17 17.89
C TYR A 136 -22.40 2.65 19.35
N PRO A 137 -23.02 3.81 19.63
CA PRO A 137 -23.06 4.37 20.96
C PRO A 137 -23.72 3.47 22.00
N LYS A 138 -24.88 2.87 21.66
CA LYS A 138 -25.62 1.97 22.56
C LYS A 138 -24.99 0.58 22.69
N GLY A 139 -23.97 0.25 21.86
CA GLY A 139 -23.19 -0.97 21.98
C GLY A 139 -22.05 -0.90 23.00
N LYS A 140 -21.81 0.27 23.62
CA LYS A 140 -20.75 0.40 24.63
C LYS A 140 -21.04 -0.49 25.84
N GLY A 141 -20.09 -1.36 26.19
CA GLY A 141 -20.21 -2.29 27.30
C GLY A 141 -21.07 -3.53 27.03
N LYS A 142 -21.65 -3.65 25.85
CA LYS A 142 -22.41 -4.84 25.47
C LYS A 142 -21.50 -5.88 24.80
N ARG A 143 -21.81 -7.14 25.00
CA ARG A 143 -21.13 -8.26 24.35
C ARG A 143 -21.53 -8.30 22.88
N VAL A 144 -20.54 -8.48 21.99
CA VAL A 144 -20.76 -8.85 20.61
C VAL A 144 -20.90 -10.37 20.53
N LEU A 145 -22.04 -10.84 20.04
CA LEU A 145 -22.37 -12.28 19.98
C LEU A 145 -21.77 -12.92 18.73
N CYS A 146 -21.97 -12.28 17.59
CA CYS A 146 -21.50 -12.73 16.29
C CYS A 146 -21.47 -11.55 15.31
N ALA A 147 -21.21 -11.82 14.06
CA ALA A 147 -21.36 -10.86 12.97
C ALA A 147 -22.22 -11.43 11.84
N ARG A 148 -23.09 -10.58 11.24
CA ARG A 148 -23.90 -10.88 10.06
C ARG A 148 -23.84 -9.73 9.09
N PHE A 149 -23.59 -10.05 7.83
CA PHE A 149 -23.42 -9.02 6.81
C PHE A 149 -24.37 -9.25 5.63
N GLU A 150 -24.94 -8.17 5.11
CA GLU A 150 -25.70 -8.19 3.86
C GLU A 150 -24.80 -8.71 2.72
N GLY A 151 -25.32 -9.67 1.91
CA GLY A 151 -24.56 -10.34 0.86
C GLY A 151 -23.69 -11.51 1.34
N TYR A 152 -23.83 -11.94 2.60
CA TYR A 152 -23.19 -13.10 3.21
C TYR A 152 -24.21 -13.94 4.01
N GLU A 153 -25.45 -13.96 3.58
CA GLU A 153 -26.53 -14.66 4.28
C GLU A 153 -26.29 -16.17 4.34
N ASP A 154 -25.60 -16.72 3.36
CA ASP A 154 -25.16 -18.12 3.30
C ASP A 154 -24.16 -18.51 4.39
N LYS A 155 -23.44 -17.54 4.95
CA LYS A 155 -22.46 -17.76 6.02
C LYS A 155 -23.09 -17.79 7.41
N GLY A 156 -24.33 -17.32 7.57
CA GLY A 156 -25.01 -17.26 8.86
C GLY A 156 -24.27 -16.39 9.89
N ASP A 157 -24.21 -16.90 11.13
CA ASP A 157 -23.50 -16.26 12.23
C ASP A 157 -21.99 -16.49 12.12
N MET A 158 -21.25 -15.42 11.83
CA MET A 158 -19.80 -15.48 11.79
C MET A 158 -19.21 -15.10 13.13
N ASP A 159 -18.21 -15.86 13.61
CA ASP A 159 -17.34 -15.42 14.68
C ASP A 159 -16.42 -14.28 14.21
N TYR A 160 -15.59 -13.76 15.13
CA TYR A 160 -14.74 -12.62 14.82
C TYR A 160 -13.62 -12.95 13.83
N ILE A 161 -13.07 -14.17 13.86
CA ILE A 161 -12.03 -14.61 12.94
C ILE A 161 -12.62 -14.80 11.53
N SER A 162 -13.73 -15.53 11.45
CA SER A 162 -14.45 -15.76 10.18
C SER A 162 -14.86 -14.44 9.54
N SER A 163 -15.39 -13.49 10.33
CA SER A 163 -15.77 -12.17 9.81
C SER A 163 -14.58 -11.34 9.34
N ARG A 164 -13.41 -11.41 10.02
CA ARG A 164 -12.17 -10.79 9.54
C ARG A 164 -11.75 -11.34 8.18
N LYS A 165 -11.72 -12.68 8.04
CA LYS A 165 -11.28 -13.36 6.82
C LYS A 165 -12.22 -13.15 5.65
N GLU A 166 -13.50 -13.46 5.87
CA GLU A 166 -14.47 -13.52 4.79
C GLU A 166 -14.98 -12.15 4.35
N VAL A 167 -15.06 -11.21 5.28
CA VAL A 167 -15.64 -9.89 4.99
C VAL A 167 -14.60 -8.80 5.03
N TYR A 168 -13.96 -8.58 6.21
CA TYR A 168 -13.08 -7.43 6.37
C TYR A 168 -11.92 -7.43 5.39
N CYS A 169 -11.13 -8.50 5.36
CA CYS A 169 -9.95 -8.55 4.50
C CYS A 169 -10.32 -8.49 3.03
N LYS A 170 -11.32 -9.29 2.60
CA LYS A 170 -11.72 -9.37 1.17
C LYS A 170 -12.34 -8.06 0.69
N GLU A 171 -13.36 -7.57 1.39
CA GLU A 171 -14.05 -6.34 0.97
C GLU A 171 -13.12 -5.12 1.02
N TYR A 172 -12.25 -5.02 2.04
CA TYR A 172 -11.34 -3.89 2.14
C TYR A 172 -10.22 -3.95 1.10
N TYR A 173 -9.66 -5.13 0.85
CA TYR A 173 -8.68 -5.35 -0.23
C TYR A 173 -9.26 -4.93 -1.59
N ASP A 174 -10.44 -5.43 -1.93
CA ASP A 174 -11.13 -5.10 -3.18
C ASP A 174 -11.46 -3.62 -3.32
N LEU A 175 -11.81 -2.97 -2.20
CA LEU A 175 -12.11 -1.54 -2.18
C LEU A 175 -10.91 -0.66 -2.52
N ILE A 176 -9.69 -1.07 -2.11
CA ILE A 176 -8.52 -0.20 -2.21
C ILE A 176 -7.55 -0.59 -3.32
N LYS A 177 -7.60 -1.81 -3.85
CA LYS A 177 -6.59 -2.39 -4.77
C LYS A 177 -6.27 -1.53 -5.99
N ASP A 178 -7.24 -0.79 -6.53
CA ASP A 178 -7.09 0.01 -7.75
C ASP A 178 -6.79 1.49 -7.49
N ARG A 179 -6.63 1.89 -6.21
CA ARG A 179 -6.36 3.29 -5.85
C ARG A 179 -4.98 3.74 -6.31
N GLU A 180 -4.87 5.00 -6.71
CA GLU A 180 -3.61 5.58 -7.20
C GLU A 180 -2.47 5.51 -6.18
N ARG A 181 -2.78 5.63 -4.88
CA ARG A 181 -1.76 5.48 -3.83
C ARG A 181 -1.23 4.06 -3.71
N VAL A 182 -2.04 3.04 -4.00
CA VAL A 182 -1.57 1.64 -4.06
C VAL A 182 -0.58 1.48 -5.21
N LYS A 183 -0.92 1.97 -6.41
CA LYS A 183 -0.03 1.94 -7.59
C LYS A 183 1.28 2.68 -7.32
N PHE A 184 1.20 3.85 -6.66
CA PHE A 184 2.38 4.62 -6.27
C PHE A 184 3.31 3.82 -5.35
N TRP A 185 2.77 3.24 -4.27
CA TRP A 185 3.59 2.52 -3.29
C TRP A 185 4.13 1.19 -3.83
N LYS A 186 3.37 0.49 -4.70
CA LYS A 186 3.89 -0.69 -5.42
C LYS A 186 5.08 -0.32 -6.29
N ARG A 187 4.99 0.79 -7.03
CA ARG A 187 6.13 1.27 -7.83
C ARG A 187 7.35 1.56 -6.97
N MET A 188 7.22 2.17 -5.79
CA MET A 188 8.35 2.39 -4.89
C MET A 188 9.01 1.07 -4.47
N LEU A 189 8.21 0.05 -4.16
CA LEU A 189 8.72 -1.30 -3.88
C LEU A 189 9.46 -1.91 -5.08
N ASP A 190 8.92 -1.78 -6.27
CA ASP A 190 9.54 -2.29 -7.51
C ASP A 190 10.84 -1.54 -7.85
N GLU A 191 10.98 -0.29 -7.42
CA GLU A 191 12.21 0.52 -7.49
C GLU A 191 13.24 0.15 -6.39
N GLY A 192 12.91 -0.82 -5.51
CA GLY A 192 13.79 -1.31 -4.45
C GLY A 192 13.67 -0.57 -3.13
N GLU A 193 12.72 0.37 -2.99
CA GLU A 193 12.47 1.08 -1.74
C GLU A 193 11.68 0.23 -0.77
N SER A 194 12.16 0.01 0.44
CA SER A 194 11.39 -0.65 1.50
C SER A 194 10.38 0.32 2.14
N ILE A 195 9.26 -0.21 2.64
CA ILE A 195 8.15 0.57 3.18
C ILE A 195 7.81 0.10 4.60
N THR A 196 7.72 1.02 5.55
CA THR A 196 7.17 0.76 6.88
C THR A 196 5.76 1.34 7.01
N ILE A 197 4.76 0.47 7.17
CA ILE A 197 3.35 0.84 7.35
C ILE A 197 3.06 1.03 8.84
N PHE A 198 2.57 2.21 9.21
CA PHE A 198 2.24 2.57 10.58
C PHE A 198 0.73 2.54 10.83
N ASP A 199 0.32 1.77 11.87
CA ASP A 199 -1.05 1.76 12.37
C ASP A 199 -1.09 1.64 13.91
N PHE A 200 -2.19 2.07 14.54
CA PHE A 200 -2.40 1.89 15.99
C PHE A 200 -2.55 0.41 16.38
N ASP A 201 -3.12 -0.39 15.48
CA ASP A 201 -3.31 -1.83 15.65
C ASP A 201 -2.11 -2.63 15.06
N GLY A 202 -0.95 -1.98 14.90
CA GLY A 202 0.31 -2.60 14.51
C GLY A 202 0.83 -3.60 15.55
N PRO A 203 1.86 -4.39 15.22
CA PRO A 203 2.35 -5.49 16.03
C PRO A 203 2.93 -5.01 17.37
N ARG A 204 2.86 -5.90 18.37
CA ARG A 204 3.43 -5.72 19.69
C ARG A 204 4.17 -6.99 20.11
N ASN A 205 5.21 -6.83 20.91
CA ASN A 205 5.89 -7.92 21.56
C ASN A 205 5.01 -8.53 22.67
N GLU A 206 5.42 -9.66 23.23
CA GLU A 206 4.71 -10.35 24.32
C GLU A 206 4.54 -9.47 25.56
N ASP A 207 5.53 -8.65 25.87
CA ASP A 207 5.49 -7.67 26.98
C ASP A 207 4.62 -6.44 26.67
N LYS A 208 3.89 -6.45 25.52
CA LYS A 208 3.07 -5.35 24.98
C LYS A 208 3.85 -4.12 24.54
N SER A 209 5.16 -4.14 24.55
CA SER A 209 5.97 -3.09 23.94
C SER A 209 5.70 -3.02 22.43
N VAL A 210 5.85 -1.83 21.88
CA VAL A 210 5.63 -1.58 20.44
C VAL A 210 6.81 -2.10 19.63
N THR A 211 6.53 -2.66 18.46
CA THR A 211 7.55 -3.25 17.61
C THR A 211 7.28 -2.96 16.13
N CYS A 212 8.26 -3.28 15.31
CA CYS A 212 8.20 -3.26 13.85
C CYS A 212 8.68 -4.63 13.34
N VAL A 213 7.93 -5.25 12.46
CA VAL A 213 8.23 -6.57 11.91
C VAL A 213 8.08 -6.58 10.40
N GLU A 214 8.90 -7.38 9.73
CA GLU A 214 8.73 -7.64 8.28
C GLU A 214 7.41 -8.38 8.05
N LEU A 215 6.67 -7.98 7.04
CA LEU A 215 5.42 -8.64 6.68
C LEU A 215 5.72 -10.03 6.10
N SER A 216 5.05 -11.04 6.63
CA SER A 216 5.08 -12.40 6.10
C SER A 216 3.68 -13.03 6.15
N GLU A 217 3.51 -14.16 5.48
CA GLU A 217 2.26 -14.92 5.55
C GLU A 217 1.99 -15.43 6.99
N GLU A 218 3.04 -15.83 7.71
CA GLU A 218 2.96 -16.31 9.08
C GLU A 218 2.44 -15.21 10.00
N LEU A 219 2.97 -13.98 9.84
CA LEU A 219 2.49 -12.82 10.59
C LEU A 219 1.00 -12.55 10.32
N ILE A 220 0.57 -12.59 9.07
CA ILE A 220 -0.85 -12.40 8.71
C ILE A 220 -1.71 -13.48 9.35
N LYS A 221 -1.31 -14.76 9.25
CA LYS A 221 -2.03 -15.90 9.85
C LYS A 221 -2.15 -15.76 11.37
N GLU A 222 -1.06 -15.36 12.04
CA GLU A 222 -1.05 -15.09 13.47
C GLU A 222 -2.02 -13.96 13.84
N LYS A 223 -1.91 -12.82 13.18
CA LYS A 223 -2.68 -11.62 13.53
C LYS A 223 -4.18 -11.74 13.22
N VAL A 224 -4.55 -12.47 12.18
CA VAL A 224 -5.98 -12.74 11.91
C VAL A 224 -6.60 -13.57 13.01
N LYS A 225 -5.87 -14.56 13.58
CA LYS A 225 -6.35 -15.42 14.66
C LYS A 225 -6.31 -14.77 16.06
N ASP A 226 -5.49 -13.75 16.23
CA ASP A 226 -5.32 -13.08 17.51
C ASP A 226 -6.59 -12.31 17.91
N LEU A 227 -7.29 -12.81 18.94
CA LEU A 227 -8.49 -12.18 19.49
C LEU A 227 -8.18 -11.14 20.56
N SER A 228 -6.95 -11.06 21.04
CA SER A 228 -6.53 -10.16 22.12
C SER A 228 -6.43 -8.70 21.66
N VAL A 229 -6.23 -8.48 20.37
CA VAL A 229 -6.11 -7.16 19.74
C VAL A 229 -6.97 -7.04 18.48
N PRO A 230 -7.41 -5.83 18.11
CA PRO A 230 -8.03 -5.61 16.82
C PRO A 230 -7.07 -5.97 15.68
N PHE A 231 -7.62 -6.47 14.58
CA PHE A 231 -6.85 -6.65 13.35
C PHE A 231 -6.85 -5.33 12.57
N GLY A 232 -5.69 -4.70 12.48
CA GLY A 232 -5.53 -3.40 11.81
C GLY A 232 -5.63 -3.50 10.29
N HIS A 233 -6.12 -2.43 9.66
CA HIS A 233 -6.15 -2.36 8.20
C HIS A 233 -4.75 -2.28 7.57
N CYS A 234 -3.73 -1.94 8.33
CA CYS A 234 -2.32 -1.98 7.90
C CYS A 234 -1.91 -3.35 7.35
N TYR A 235 -2.41 -4.44 7.92
CA TYR A 235 -2.10 -5.79 7.44
C TYR A 235 -2.68 -6.05 6.04
N VAL A 236 -3.90 -5.62 5.77
CA VAL A 236 -4.52 -5.74 4.43
C VAL A 236 -3.79 -4.85 3.42
N VAL A 237 -3.42 -3.63 3.80
CA VAL A 237 -2.60 -2.75 2.96
C VAL A 237 -1.24 -3.41 2.67
N GLY A 238 -0.61 -3.98 3.68
CA GLY A 238 0.66 -4.70 3.52
C GLY A 238 0.55 -5.87 2.55
N MET A 239 -0.45 -6.73 2.72
CA MET A 239 -0.73 -7.84 1.79
C MET A 239 -0.86 -7.33 0.34
N LEU A 240 -1.62 -6.27 0.15
CA LEU A 240 -1.86 -5.69 -1.17
C LEU A 240 -0.58 -5.12 -1.80
N LEU A 241 0.25 -4.43 -1.03
CA LEU A 241 1.50 -3.84 -1.52
C LEU A 241 2.57 -4.91 -1.81
N SER A 242 2.56 -6.02 -1.07
CA SER A 242 3.49 -7.15 -1.26
C SER A 242 3.02 -8.14 -2.32
N ASP A 243 1.90 -7.87 -3.02
CA ASP A 243 1.26 -8.82 -3.94
C ASP A 243 0.91 -10.17 -3.31
N MET A 244 0.68 -10.18 -1.97
CA MET A 244 0.30 -11.37 -1.25
C MET A 244 -1.16 -11.72 -1.55
N ASP A 245 -1.40 -12.96 -1.97
CA ASP A 245 -2.73 -13.43 -2.31
C ASP A 245 -3.61 -13.61 -1.06
N LEU A 246 -4.90 -13.28 -1.18
CA LEU A 246 -5.86 -13.48 -0.09
C LEU A 246 -6.09 -14.95 0.28
N SER A 247 -5.67 -15.90 -0.57
CA SER A 247 -5.73 -17.34 -0.27
C SER A 247 -4.91 -17.72 0.97
N VAL A 248 -3.93 -16.90 1.37
CA VAL A 248 -3.19 -17.05 2.64
C VAL A 248 -4.14 -17.12 3.84
N LEU A 249 -5.33 -16.51 3.73
CA LEU A 249 -6.37 -16.52 4.77
C LEU A 249 -7.24 -17.79 4.75
N ASN A 250 -7.20 -18.61 3.71
CA ASN A 250 -8.08 -19.78 3.57
C ASN A 250 -7.58 -20.98 4.41
N ASN A 251 -6.28 -21.06 4.65
CA ASN A 251 -5.61 -22.17 5.34
C ASN A 251 -5.36 -21.87 6.83
N LEU A 252 -6.34 -21.23 7.49
CA LEU A 252 -6.24 -20.79 8.88
C LEU A 252 -7.04 -21.66 9.84
#